data_2b205db4f3c9873189901f10c624376a
#
_entry.id   2b205db4f3c9873189901f10c624376a
#
_cell.length_a   1.000
_cell.length_b   1.000
_cell.length_c   1.000
_cell.angle_alpha   90.00
_cell.angle_beta   90.00
_cell.angle_gamma   90.00
#
_symmetry.space_group_name_H-M   'P 1'
#
loop_
_entity.id
_entity.type
_entity.pdbx_description
1 polymer ?
#
loop_
_entity_poly.entity_id
_entity_poly.type
_entity_poly.pdbx_seq_one_letter_code
_entity_poly.pdbx_strand_id
1 'polypeptide(L)'
;NVASFFLNLGENVSLENETSPKNLCIKITEENDIKKNKLVTKNFPDLNNKMKFTEKGAELFMKITGDINKHNQEDARKVEKVFKAKFPMITYCIIAINIIIFAVPLIMDTINGGGNKEAQALLEMLCVHGPSIRAGQYYRLITGAFVHGGLMHLVFNCYTLYVIGSQVESFLGKSKYIVIYLMSAIFAFLMSIIINGNVESVGA
;
A
#
# COMPACT_ATOMS: atom_id res chain seq x y z
N ASN A 1 3.42 -22.40 11.48
CA ASN A 1 3.95 -23.69 11.08
C ASN A 1 3.19 -24.16 9.85
N VAL A 2 3.87 -24.38 8.74
CA VAL A 2 3.29 -24.92 7.51
C VAL A 2 3.75 -26.37 7.41
N ALA A 3 2.80 -27.29 7.25
CA ALA A 3 3.09 -28.69 6.95
C ALA A 3 2.66 -28.97 5.52
N SER A 4 3.57 -29.52 4.73
CA SER A 4 3.28 -29.99 3.38
C SER A 4 3.18 -31.50 3.40
N PHE A 5 2.08 -32.05 2.93
CA PHE A 5 1.86 -33.48 2.82
C PHE A 5 2.04 -33.87 1.36
N PHE A 6 2.97 -34.80 1.12
CA PHE A 6 3.14 -35.42 -0.19
C PHE A 6 2.52 -36.82 -0.14
N LEU A 7 1.51 -37.05 -0.94
CA LEU A 7 0.86 -38.36 -1.05
C LEU A 7 1.53 -39.12 -2.23
N ASN A 8 2.17 -40.21 -1.90
CA ASN A 8 2.71 -41.12 -2.91
C ASN A 8 1.79 -42.34 -3.04
N LEU A 9 1.26 -42.55 -4.23
CA LEU A 9 0.37 -43.66 -4.56
C LEU A 9 1.07 -44.79 -5.34
N GLY A 10 2.40 -44.76 -5.46
CA GLY A 10 3.17 -45.74 -6.23
C GLY A 10 4.18 -46.53 -5.37
N GLU A 11 4.43 -47.78 -5.78
CA GLU A 11 5.39 -48.66 -5.09
C GLU A 11 6.87 -48.31 -5.32
N ASN A 12 7.15 -47.32 -6.20
CA ASN A 12 8.49 -47.05 -6.70
C ASN A 12 9.24 -45.88 -6.01
N VAL A 13 8.75 -45.39 -4.87
CA VAL A 13 9.45 -44.33 -4.14
C VAL A 13 10.09 -44.87 -2.87
N SER A 14 11.42 -44.99 -2.92
CA SER A 14 12.24 -45.20 -1.74
C SER A 14 12.31 -43.89 -0.95
N LEU A 15 11.92 -43.91 0.30
CA LEU A 15 12.21 -42.82 1.24
C LEU A 15 13.73 -42.89 1.54
N GLU A 16 14.52 -42.15 0.79
CA GLU A 16 15.87 -41.83 1.24
C GLU A 16 15.76 -40.93 2.45
N ASN A 17 16.39 -41.35 3.54
CA ASN A 17 16.37 -40.70 4.83
C ASN A 17 17.10 -39.34 4.79
N GLU A 18 16.54 -38.34 4.13
CA GLU A 18 16.91 -36.96 4.35
C GLU A 18 16.16 -36.43 5.58
N THR A 19 16.61 -36.84 6.74
CA THR A 19 16.22 -36.24 8.01
C THR A 19 16.91 -34.86 8.15
N SER A 20 16.39 -33.87 7.47
CA SER A 20 16.67 -32.49 7.84
C SER A 20 15.90 -32.20 9.14
N PRO A 21 16.47 -31.48 10.12
CA PRO A 21 15.79 -31.16 11.38
C PRO A 21 14.50 -30.35 11.19
N LYS A 22 14.20 -29.92 9.97
CA LYS A 22 12.98 -29.18 9.60
C LYS A 22 11.95 -30.01 8.81
N ASN A 23 12.33 -31.17 8.29
CA ASN A 23 11.45 -32.00 7.47
C ASN A 23 11.26 -33.36 8.15
N LEU A 24 10.01 -33.67 8.47
CA LEU A 24 9.64 -34.95 9.03
C LEU A 24 8.98 -35.81 7.95
N CYS A 25 9.64 -36.87 7.52
CA CYS A 25 9.06 -37.83 6.59
C CYS A 25 8.41 -38.99 7.36
N ILE A 26 7.12 -39.20 7.14
CA ILE A 26 6.34 -40.27 7.79
C ILE A 26 5.75 -41.16 6.70
N LYS A 27 6.04 -42.46 6.76
CA LYS A 27 5.36 -43.44 5.91
C LYS A 27 4.00 -43.77 6.50
N ILE A 28 2.95 -43.51 5.74
CA ILE A 28 1.56 -43.78 6.11
C ILE A 28 1.07 -44.88 5.16
N THR A 29 0.78 -46.05 5.73
CA THR A 29 0.19 -47.18 5.03
C THR A 29 -1.30 -47.32 5.31
N GLU A 30 -1.70 -46.93 6.53
CA GLU A 30 -3.08 -46.99 6.98
C GLU A 30 -3.49 -45.66 7.67
N GLU A 31 -4.79 -45.38 7.67
CA GLU A 31 -5.36 -44.20 8.36
C GLU A 31 -4.95 -44.09 9.83
N ASN A 32 -4.79 -45.22 10.49
CA ASN A 32 -4.39 -45.29 11.89
C ASN A 32 -2.93 -44.90 12.14
N ASP A 33 -2.07 -44.94 11.14
CA ASP A 33 -0.65 -44.60 11.30
C ASP A 33 -0.44 -43.13 11.62
N ILE A 34 -1.28 -42.24 11.04
CA ILE A 34 -1.30 -40.82 11.35
C ILE A 34 -1.68 -40.59 12.81
N LYS A 35 -2.72 -41.29 13.29
CA LYS A 35 -3.25 -41.16 14.67
C LYS A 35 -2.28 -41.67 15.72
N LYS A 36 -1.45 -42.68 15.38
CA LYS A 36 -0.45 -43.25 16.26
C LYS A 36 0.85 -42.48 16.34
N ASN A 37 1.13 -41.61 15.36
CA ASN A 37 2.38 -40.90 15.34
C ASN A 37 2.41 -39.75 16.35
N LYS A 38 3.25 -39.88 17.39
CA LYS A 38 3.37 -38.91 18.49
C LYS A 38 3.79 -37.50 18.03
N LEU A 39 4.57 -37.38 16.97
CA LEU A 39 5.02 -36.10 16.47
C LEU A 39 3.90 -35.35 15.72
N VAL A 40 3.09 -36.10 14.97
CA VAL A 40 1.92 -35.54 14.29
C VAL A 40 0.88 -35.10 15.31
N THR A 41 0.54 -35.94 16.26
CA THR A 41 -0.46 -35.61 17.28
C THR A 41 -0.05 -34.50 18.23
N LYS A 42 1.26 -34.33 18.49
CA LYS A 42 1.79 -33.25 19.31
C LYS A 42 1.70 -31.89 18.57
N ASN A 43 1.97 -31.88 17.29
CA ASN A 43 1.97 -30.63 16.50
C ASN A 43 0.58 -30.27 15.95
N PHE A 44 -0.31 -31.25 15.83
CA PHE A 44 -1.69 -31.09 15.33
C PHE A 44 -2.68 -31.81 16.23
N PRO A 45 -2.96 -31.32 17.45
CA PRO A 45 -3.79 -32.02 18.44
C PRO A 45 -5.23 -32.25 17.97
N ASP A 46 -5.77 -31.37 17.14
CA ASP A 46 -7.14 -31.46 16.61
C ASP A 46 -7.28 -32.37 15.38
N LEU A 47 -6.20 -32.97 14.89
CA LEU A 47 -6.20 -33.77 13.67
C LEU A 47 -7.16 -34.98 13.81
N ASN A 48 -7.18 -35.64 14.95
CA ASN A 48 -8.03 -36.79 15.22
C ASN A 48 -9.53 -36.46 15.15
N ASN A 49 -9.92 -35.22 15.50
CA ASN A 49 -11.32 -34.78 15.43
C ASN A 49 -11.72 -34.37 14.01
N LYS A 50 -10.76 -33.82 13.23
CA LYS A 50 -10.97 -33.37 11.88
C LYS A 50 -10.88 -34.49 10.83
N MET A 51 -10.28 -35.64 11.15
CA MET A 51 -10.14 -36.77 10.23
C MET A 51 -11.28 -37.80 10.36
N LYS A 52 -12.44 -37.43 10.92
CA LYS A 52 -13.62 -38.28 10.92
C LYS A 52 -14.41 -38.07 9.63
N PHE A 53 -14.09 -38.86 8.62
CA PHE A 53 -14.84 -38.86 7.36
C PHE A 53 -15.87 -39.99 7.36
N THR A 54 -17.09 -39.65 7.03
CA THR A 54 -18.19 -40.64 6.86
C THR A 54 -18.30 -41.10 5.40
N GLU A 55 -17.84 -40.28 4.46
CA GLU A 55 -17.82 -40.53 3.02
C GLU A 55 -16.49 -41.18 2.61
N LYS A 56 -16.49 -42.01 1.58
CA LYS A 56 -15.32 -42.69 1.02
C LYS A 56 -15.26 -42.53 -0.51
N GLY A 57 -14.05 -42.66 -1.05
CA GLY A 57 -13.85 -42.67 -2.49
C GLY A 57 -14.13 -41.36 -3.21
N ALA A 58 -14.84 -41.41 -4.32
CA ALA A 58 -15.13 -40.26 -5.16
C ALA A 58 -15.95 -39.16 -4.48
N GLU A 59 -16.87 -39.55 -3.58
CA GLU A 59 -17.71 -38.62 -2.83
C GLU A 59 -16.88 -37.79 -1.85
N LEU A 60 -15.98 -38.42 -1.10
CA LEU A 60 -15.02 -37.75 -0.25
C LEU A 60 -14.10 -36.80 -1.02
N PHE A 61 -13.62 -37.24 -2.20
CA PHE A 61 -12.78 -36.41 -3.08
C PHE A 61 -13.53 -35.17 -3.55
N MET A 62 -14.77 -35.31 -4.00
CA MET A 62 -15.59 -34.17 -4.43
C MET A 62 -15.88 -33.19 -3.29
N LYS A 63 -16.14 -33.72 -2.09
CA LYS A 63 -16.38 -32.90 -0.90
C LYS A 63 -15.13 -32.09 -0.51
N ILE A 64 -13.98 -32.75 -0.39
CA ILE A 64 -12.70 -32.09 -0.05
C ILE A 64 -12.35 -31.04 -1.13
N THR A 65 -12.50 -31.36 -2.41
CA THR A 65 -12.25 -30.42 -3.49
C THR A 65 -13.20 -29.22 -3.44
N GLY A 66 -14.46 -29.47 -3.14
CA GLY A 66 -15.47 -28.44 -2.92
C GLY A 66 -15.12 -27.50 -1.78
N ASP A 67 -14.70 -28.04 -0.63
CA ASP A 67 -14.32 -27.27 0.55
C ASP A 67 -13.05 -26.44 0.30
N ILE A 68 -12.04 -27.02 -0.38
CA ILE A 68 -10.83 -26.30 -0.79
C ILE A 68 -11.17 -25.15 -1.75
N ASN A 69 -11.99 -25.40 -2.76
CA ASN A 69 -12.40 -24.38 -3.72
C ASN A 69 -13.18 -23.25 -3.05
N LYS A 70 -14.07 -23.59 -2.11
CA LYS A 70 -14.82 -22.59 -1.34
C LYS A 70 -13.87 -21.73 -0.50
N HIS A 71 -12.92 -22.35 0.20
CA HIS A 71 -11.94 -21.63 1.01
C HIS A 71 -11.05 -20.71 0.15
N ASN A 72 -10.57 -21.22 -0.98
CA ASN A 72 -9.79 -20.42 -1.94
C ASN A 72 -10.59 -19.24 -2.50
N GLN A 73 -11.88 -19.43 -2.78
CA GLN A 73 -12.76 -18.33 -3.23
C GLN A 73 -12.99 -17.31 -2.11
N GLU A 74 -13.16 -17.73 -0.88
CA GLU A 74 -13.30 -16.82 0.26
C GLU A 74 -12.04 -16.00 0.49
N ASP A 75 -10.88 -16.62 0.38
CA ASP A 75 -9.59 -15.93 0.51
C ASP A 75 -9.33 -14.99 -0.68
N ALA A 76 -9.64 -15.42 -1.91
CA ALA A 76 -9.59 -14.54 -3.08
C ALA A 76 -10.50 -13.31 -2.92
N ARG A 77 -11.72 -13.49 -2.40
CA ARG A 77 -12.64 -12.37 -2.11
C ARG A 77 -12.11 -11.45 -0.99
N LYS A 78 -11.43 -11.99 0.03
CA LYS A 78 -10.79 -11.15 1.08
C LYS A 78 -9.67 -10.31 0.47
N VAL A 79 -8.81 -10.94 -0.35
CA VAL A 79 -7.74 -10.26 -1.08
C VAL A 79 -8.33 -9.18 -2.00
N GLU A 80 -9.34 -9.52 -2.81
CA GLU A 80 -10.02 -8.57 -3.68
C GLU A 80 -10.60 -7.37 -2.91
N LYS A 81 -11.23 -7.61 -1.75
CA LYS A 81 -11.76 -6.52 -0.90
C LYS A 81 -10.67 -5.60 -0.37
N VAL A 82 -9.49 -6.13 -0.04
CA VAL A 82 -8.34 -5.33 0.41
C VAL A 82 -7.78 -4.49 -0.74
N PHE A 83 -7.70 -5.09 -1.94
CA PHE A 83 -7.16 -4.43 -3.14
C PHE A 83 -8.21 -3.67 -3.96
N LYS A 84 -9.50 -3.76 -3.59
CA LYS A 84 -10.55 -2.99 -4.28
C LYS A 84 -10.24 -1.51 -4.13
N ALA A 85 -9.85 -0.88 -5.23
CA ALA A 85 -9.51 0.53 -5.29
C ALA A 85 -10.67 1.38 -4.74
N LYS A 86 -10.46 1.99 -3.59
CA LYS A 86 -11.38 3.00 -3.06
C LYS A 86 -11.17 4.27 -3.89
N PHE A 87 -12.25 4.98 -4.16
CA PHE A 87 -12.15 6.25 -4.88
C PHE A 87 -11.19 7.20 -4.14
N PRO A 88 -10.10 7.64 -4.78
CA PRO A 88 -9.03 8.41 -4.14
C PRO A 88 -9.42 9.90 -4.04
N MET A 89 -10.38 10.19 -3.18
CA MET A 89 -10.99 11.50 -3.03
C MET A 89 -9.98 12.57 -2.64
N ILE A 90 -9.07 12.26 -1.72
CA ILE A 90 -8.09 13.22 -1.22
C ILE A 90 -7.08 13.58 -2.32
N THR A 91 -6.65 12.60 -3.08
CA THR A 91 -5.76 12.82 -4.23
C THR A 91 -6.38 13.79 -5.22
N TYR A 92 -7.65 13.62 -5.58
CA TYR A 92 -8.34 14.55 -6.47
C TYR A 92 -8.53 15.94 -5.85
N CYS A 93 -8.80 16.02 -4.55
CA CYS A 93 -8.86 17.30 -3.85
C CYS A 93 -7.51 18.03 -3.91
N ILE A 94 -6.39 17.34 -3.67
CA ILE A 94 -5.05 17.92 -3.74
C ILE A 94 -4.75 18.40 -5.17
N ILE A 95 -5.05 17.60 -6.19
CA ILE A 95 -4.89 17.98 -7.59
C ILE A 95 -5.71 19.24 -7.91
N ALA A 96 -6.97 19.29 -7.49
CA ALA A 96 -7.82 20.45 -7.70
C ALA A 96 -7.27 21.72 -7.02
N ILE A 97 -6.77 21.61 -5.78
CA ILE A 97 -6.14 22.72 -5.06
C ILE A 97 -4.89 23.20 -5.82
N ASN A 98 -4.03 22.31 -6.29
CA ASN A 98 -2.85 22.65 -7.05
C ASN A 98 -3.20 23.43 -8.34
N ILE A 99 -4.22 22.96 -9.07
CA ILE A 99 -4.69 23.63 -10.28
C ILE A 99 -5.26 25.01 -9.96
N ILE A 100 -6.05 25.14 -8.90
CA ILE A 100 -6.66 26.42 -8.49
C ILE A 100 -5.58 27.43 -8.09
N ILE A 101 -4.63 27.03 -7.23
CA ILE A 101 -3.54 27.91 -6.78
C ILE A 101 -2.66 28.36 -7.94
N PHE A 102 -2.48 27.54 -8.95
CA PHE A 102 -1.74 27.89 -10.16
C PHE A 102 -2.56 28.79 -11.11
N ALA A 103 -3.84 28.49 -11.31
CA ALA A 103 -4.68 29.19 -12.28
C ALA A 103 -5.12 30.58 -11.81
N VAL A 104 -5.41 30.76 -10.50
CA VAL A 104 -5.91 32.04 -9.98
C VAL A 104 -4.95 33.21 -10.25
N PRO A 105 -3.66 33.13 -9.88
CA PRO A 105 -2.71 34.23 -10.20
C PRO A 105 -2.54 34.46 -11.70
N LEU A 106 -2.55 33.39 -12.51
CA LEU A 106 -2.45 33.51 -13.98
C LEU A 106 -3.66 34.24 -14.58
N ILE A 107 -4.86 33.94 -14.10
CA ILE A 107 -6.09 34.61 -14.52
C ILE A 107 -6.08 36.10 -14.11
N MET A 108 -5.70 36.38 -12.85
CA MET A 108 -5.56 37.75 -12.35
C MET A 108 -4.57 38.56 -13.17
N ASP A 109 -3.43 37.99 -13.54
CA ASP A 109 -2.43 38.61 -14.34
C ASP A 109 -2.95 38.92 -15.78
N THR A 110 -3.66 37.94 -16.36
CA THR A 110 -4.24 38.09 -17.70
C THR A 110 -5.33 39.17 -17.76
N ILE A 111 -6.24 39.21 -16.76
CA ILE A 111 -7.33 40.21 -16.72
C ILE A 111 -6.81 41.63 -16.53
N ASN A 112 -5.72 41.78 -15.77
CA ASN A 112 -5.14 43.08 -15.45
C ASN A 112 -4.07 43.53 -16.49
N GLY A 113 -3.97 42.86 -17.64
CA GLY A 113 -3.11 43.27 -18.76
C GLY A 113 -1.63 42.90 -18.61
N GLY A 114 -1.30 41.96 -17.71
CA GLY A 114 0.03 41.46 -17.41
C GLY A 114 0.77 42.28 -16.34
N GLY A 115 1.70 41.63 -15.64
CA GLY A 115 2.53 42.25 -14.60
C GLY A 115 1.77 42.59 -13.31
N ASN A 116 0.72 41.84 -13.00
CA ASN A 116 -0.10 42.05 -11.82
C ASN A 116 0.70 41.78 -10.52
N LYS A 117 1.03 42.87 -9.81
CA LYS A 117 1.77 42.82 -8.55
C LYS A 117 1.03 42.03 -7.46
N GLU A 118 -0.30 42.06 -7.46
CA GLU A 118 -1.11 41.32 -6.47
C GLU A 118 -1.03 39.81 -6.69
N ALA A 119 -1.01 39.37 -7.96
CA ALA A 119 -0.84 37.97 -8.31
C ALA A 119 0.55 37.45 -7.90
N GLN A 120 1.60 38.24 -8.13
CA GLN A 120 2.95 37.92 -7.70
C GLN A 120 3.05 37.90 -6.16
N ALA A 121 2.52 38.90 -5.47
CA ALA A 121 2.51 38.96 -4.03
C ALA A 121 1.79 37.77 -3.39
N LEU A 122 0.70 37.27 -4.00
CA LEU A 122 0.01 36.08 -3.53
C LEU A 122 0.91 34.82 -3.59
N LEU A 123 1.63 34.64 -4.71
CA LEU A 123 2.56 33.51 -4.85
C LEU A 123 3.72 33.62 -3.86
N GLU A 124 4.30 34.81 -3.71
CA GLU A 124 5.37 35.08 -2.74
C GLU A 124 4.94 34.83 -1.29
N MET A 125 3.69 35.11 -0.95
CA MET A 125 3.14 34.80 0.38
C MET A 125 2.99 33.30 0.65
N LEU A 126 2.72 32.51 -0.38
CA LEU A 126 2.45 31.08 -0.26
C LEU A 126 3.71 30.23 -0.42
N CYS A 127 4.72 30.69 -1.16
CA CYS A 127 5.95 29.92 -1.40
C CYS A 127 6.82 29.76 -0.17
N VAL A 128 7.66 28.73 -0.18
CA VAL A 128 8.66 28.49 0.87
C VAL A 128 9.77 29.52 0.73
N HIS A 129 9.97 30.34 1.75
CA HIS A 129 11.04 31.32 1.84
C HIS A 129 11.75 31.19 3.18
N GLY A 130 13.02 30.74 3.15
CA GLY A 130 13.78 30.40 4.34
C GLY A 130 13.85 31.50 5.41
N PRO A 131 14.16 32.77 5.06
CA PRO A 131 14.14 33.88 6.01
C PRO A 131 12.77 34.10 6.70
N SER A 132 11.68 34.05 5.94
CA SER A 132 10.34 34.21 6.46
C SER A 132 9.93 33.10 7.44
N ILE A 133 10.35 31.86 7.14
CA ILE A 133 10.08 30.71 8.02
C ILE A 133 10.87 30.86 9.33
N ARG A 134 12.13 31.32 9.27
CA ARG A 134 12.92 31.64 10.48
C ARG A 134 12.31 32.81 11.28
N ALA A 135 11.60 33.70 10.62
CA ALA A 135 10.86 34.80 11.27
C ALA A 135 9.47 34.35 11.81
N GLY A 136 9.15 33.03 11.79
CA GLY A 136 7.93 32.47 12.36
C GLY A 136 6.80 32.17 11.39
N GLN A 137 6.97 32.38 10.08
CA GLN A 137 5.91 32.12 9.09
C GLN A 137 5.89 30.63 8.69
N TYR A 138 5.64 29.72 9.68
CA TYR A 138 5.69 28.27 9.49
C TYR A 138 4.59 27.72 8.55
N TYR A 139 3.51 28.46 8.35
CA TYR A 139 2.44 28.07 7.42
C TYR A 139 2.96 27.84 6.00
N ARG A 140 4.04 28.53 5.63
CA ARG A 140 4.69 28.41 4.31
C ARG A 140 5.22 27.00 4.02
N LEU A 141 5.53 26.20 5.06
CA LEU A 141 5.90 24.80 4.92
C LEU A 141 4.75 23.92 4.42
N ILE A 142 3.51 24.37 4.62
CA ILE A 142 2.31 23.67 4.13
C ILE A 142 1.85 24.27 2.81
N THR A 143 1.73 25.59 2.73
CA THR A 143 1.22 26.27 1.53
C THR A 143 2.15 26.11 0.34
N GLY A 144 3.45 26.09 0.56
CA GLY A 144 4.46 25.89 -0.49
C GLY A 144 4.32 24.57 -1.25
N ALA A 145 3.76 23.53 -0.61
CA ALA A 145 3.49 22.26 -1.26
C ALA A 145 2.50 22.36 -2.45
N PHE A 146 1.69 23.40 -2.47
CA PHE A 146 0.65 23.63 -3.49
C PHE A 146 1.04 24.69 -4.52
N VAL A 147 2.15 25.41 -4.33
CA VAL A 147 2.64 26.42 -5.27
C VAL A 147 3.55 25.76 -6.29
N HIS A 148 3.38 26.08 -7.57
CA HIS A 148 4.16 25.50 -8.67
C HIS A 148 4.86 26.56 -9.48
N GLY A 149 6.16 26.36 -9.77
CA GLY A 149 7.01 27.29 -10.48
C GLY A 149 6.79 27.36 -12.01
N GLY A 150 5.86 26.57 -12.56
CA GLY A 150 5.53 26.54 -13.97
C GLY A 150 4.59 25.43 -14.37
N LEU A 151 4.01 25.54 -15.56
CA LEU A 151 3.00 24.62 -16.06
C LEU A 151 3.49 23.16 -16.13
N MET A 152 4.70 22.94 -16.62
CA MET A 152 5.25 21.58 -16.73
C MET A 152 5.46 20.96 -15.36
N HIS A 153 5.91 21.72 -14.37
CA HIS A 153 6.05 21.27 -13.00
C HIS A 153 4.70 20.86 -12.41
N LEU A 154 3.66 21.68 -12.59
CA LEU A 154 2.29 21.35 -12.19
C LEU A 154 1.79 20.06 -12.84
N VAL A 155 1.97 19.92 -14.16
CA VAL A 155 1.51 18.75 -14.92
C VAL A 155 2.17 17.47 -14.41
N PHE A 156 3.49 17.47 -14.23
CA PHE A 156 4.19 16.28 -13.73
C PHE A 156 3.79 15.94 -12.29
N ASN A 157 3.62 16.91 -11.42
CA ASN A 157 3.17 16.69 -10.06
C ASN A 157 1.73 16.15 -10.01
N CYS A 158 0.80 16.75 -10.77
CA CYS A 158 -0.57 16.24 -10.86
C CYS A 158 -0.63 14.82 -11.44
N TYR A 159 0.19 14.52 -12.44
CA TYR A 159 0.28 13.18 -13.01
C TYR A 159 0.81 12.16 -11.98
N THR A 160 1.87 12.51 -11.27
CA THR A 160 2.43 11.65 -10.20
C THR A 160 1.42 11.42 -9.08
N LEU A 161 0.71 12.47 -8.64
CA LEU A 161 -0.37 12.36 -7.67
C LEU A 161 -1.50 11.47 -8.19
N TYR A 162 -1.89 11.63 -9.45
CA TYR A 162 -2.94 10.80 -10.06
C TYR A 162 -2.55 9.31 -10.07
N VAL A 163 -1.33 8.96 -10.47
CA VAL A 163 -0.89 7.56 -10.59
C VAL A 163 -0.50 6.98 -9.24
N ILE A 164 0.43 7.61 -8.53
CA ILE A 164 1.01 7.09 -7.30
C ILE A 164 0.15 7.44 -6.09
N GLY A 165 -0.28 8.69 -5.98
CA GLY A 165 -1.08 9.19 -4.86
C GLY A 165 -2.40 8.43 -4.72
N SER A 166 -3.08 8.13 -5.84
CA SER A 166 -4.30 7.32 -5.83
C SER A 166 -4.11 5.93 -5.26
N GLN A 167 -3.00 5.29 -5.58
CA GLN A 167 -2.67 3.97 -5.05
C GLN A 167 -2.35 4.04 -3.55
N VAL A 168 -1.53 5.00 -3.14
CA VAL A 168 -1.16 5.20 -1.73
C VAL A 168 -2.39 5.51 -0.88
N GLU A 169 -3.30 6.38 -1.36
CA GLU A 169 -4.57 6.68 -0.67
C GLU A 169 -5.45 5.44 -0.54
N SER A 170 -5.55 4.62 -1.60
CA SER A 170 -6.32 3.38 -1.58
C SER A 170 -5.77 2.37 -0.57
N PHE A 171 -4.46 2.28 -0.44
CA PHE A 171 -3.77 1.36 0.47
C PHE A 171 -3.84 1.81 1.94
N LEU A 172 -3.47 3.05 2.20
CA LEU A 172 -3.30 3.56 3.57
C LEU A 172 -4.57 4.17 4.14
N GLY A 173 -5.52 4.53 3.26
CA GLY A 173 -6.71 5.27 3.61
C GLY A 173 -6.46 6.78 3.72
N LYS A 174 -7.56 7.54 3.71
CA LYS A 174 -7.57 9.01 3.57
C LYS A 174 -6.72 9.74 4.63
N SER A 175 -6.91 9.40 5.90
CA SER A 175 -6.24 10.13 7.00
C SER A 175 -4.73 9.93 7.01
N LYS A 176 -4.28 8.69 6.83
CA LYS A 176 -2.84 8.40 6.79
C LYS A 176 -2.18 9.01 5.55
N TYR A 177 -2.88 9.00 4.42
CA TYR A 177 -2.39 9.59 3.18
C TYR A 177 -2.14 11.10 3.32
N ILE A 178 -3.10 11.87 3.88
CA ILE A 178 -2.94 13.31 4.12
C ILE A 178 -1.73 13.58 5.02
N VAL A 179 -1.60 12.83 6.12
CA VAL A 179 -0.48 13.01 7.05
C VAL A 179 0.85 12.75 6.35
N ILE A 180 0.97 11.67 5.60
CA ILE A 180 2.19 11.34 4.86
C ILE A 180 2.50 12.42 3.82
N TYR A 181 1.52 12.86 3.04
CA TYR A 181 1.68 13.90 2.03
C TYR A 181 2.24 15.20 2.65
N LEU A 182 1.57 15.72 3.69
CA LEU A 182 1.98 16.97 4.34
C LEU A 182 3.32 16.85 5.05
N MET A 183 3.57 15.74 5.75
CA MET A 183 4.85 15.52 6.44
C MET A 183 6.00 15.38 5.45
N SER A 184 5.81 14.71 4.32
CA SER A 184 6.83 14.61 3.28
C SER A 184 7.20 15.98 2.71
N ALA A 185 6.21 16.83 2.43
CA ALA A 185 6.44 18.20 1.98
C ALA A 185 7.20 19.04 3.02
N ILE A 186 6.76 19.01 4.28
CA ILE A 186 7.42 19.73 5.37
C ILE A 186 8.88 19.30 5.52
N PHE A 187 9.16 18.00 5.52
CA PHE A 187 10.52 17.49 5.63
C PHE A 187 11.37 17.87 4.42
N ALA A 188 10.84 17.79 3.21
CA ALA A 188 11.56 18.20 1.99
C ALA A 188 11.96 19.67 2.05
N PHE A 189 11.03 20.55 2.44
CA PHE A 189 11.30 21.99 2.57
C PHE A 189 12.28 22.30 3.72
N LEU A 190 12.14 21.67 4.86
CA LEU A 190 13.09 21.83 5.97
C LEU A 190 14.50 21.42 5.55
N MET A 191 14.65 20.29 4.87
CA MET A 191 15.95 19.86 4.35
C MET A 191 16.49 20.84 3.30
N SER A 192 15.65 21.36 2.42
CA SER A 192 16.05 22.39 1.45
C SER A 192 16.57 23.65 2.14
N ILE A 193 15.91 24.11 3.19
CA ILE A 193 16.32 25.29 3.98
C ILE A 193 17.64 25.03 4.72
N ILE A 194 17.82 23.84 5.28
CA ILE A 194 19.05 23.48 6.00
C ILE A 194 20.26 23.45 5.05
N ILE A 195 20.08 22.86 3.85
CA ILE A 195 21.16 22.70 2.88
C ILE A 195 21.51 24.02 2.19
N ASN A 196 20.50 24.77 1.76
CA ASN A 196 20.69 25.92 0.87
C ASN A 196 20.44 27.30 1.54
N GLY A 197 20.08 27.35 2.81
CA GLY A 197 19.94 28.56 3.62
C GLY A 197 18.81 29.51 3.21
N ASN A 198 18.89 30.17 2.08
CA ASN A 198 18.00 31.26 1.64
C ASN A 198 17.22 30.89 0.36
N VAL A 199 16.78 29.64 0.25
CA VAL A 199 16.07 29.17 -0.96
C VAL A 199 14.61 29.58 -0.93
N GLU A 200 14.13 30.01 -2.09
CA GLU A 200 12.72 29.96 -2.45
C GLU A 200 12.44 28.59 -3.07
N SER A 201 11.52 27.84 -2.49
CA SER A 201 11.10 26.54 -3.01
C SER A 201 9.60 26.51 -3.24
N VAL A 202 9.21 25.87 -4.33
CA VAL A 202 7.82 25.72 -4.76
C VAL A 202 7.54 24.29 -5.19
N GLY A 203 6.38 23.80 -4.85
CA GLY A 203 5.90 22.45 -5.19
C GLY A 203 6.58 21.33 -4.39
N ALA A 204 5.80 20.31 -4.08
CA ALA A 204 6.25 19.07 -3.44
C ALA A 204 6.15 17.91 -4.43
#